data_a68cba36d7addc074187cedc65085be5
#
_entry.id   a68cba36d7addc074187cedc65085be5
#
_cell.length_a   1.000
_cell.length_b   1.000
_cell.length_c   1.000
_cell.angle_alpha   90.00
_cell.angle_beta   90.00
_cell.angle_gamma   90.00
#
_symmetry.space_group_name_H-M   'P 1'
#
loop_
_entity.id
_entity.type
_entity.pdbx_description
1 polymer ?
#
loop_
_entity_poly.entity_id
_entity_poly.type
_entity_poly.pdbx_seq_one_letter_code
_entity_poly.pdbx_strand_id
1 'polypeptide(L)'
;AYYEARVPGVPTMLLELLSHQNFADMRYGSDPRFKFLVSRAVYKGILRYISSQYGLPYVVQPLPVESLAVQFAEGGKAAVTWSPVMDSLETTAAPTGYVVYTRIDDGGFDNGRYVDNPCLLTAQEPGRIYSYKVTAVNEGGESFPSETVAACRMPDEKGTVLIVNGFDRVSAPLSVRCLLYTSDAADE
;
A
#
# COMPACT_ATOMS: atom_id res chain seq x y z
N ALA A 1 -24.19 -13.06 -24.63
CA ALA A 1 -22.80 -13.26 -24.17
C ALA A 1 -21.92 -12.18 -24.78
N TYR A 2 -21.12 -11.55 -23.96
CA TYR A 2 -20.22 -10.48 -24.39
C TYR A 2 -19.15 -11.04 -25.35
N TYR A 3 -18.79 -10.23 -26.34
CA TYR A 3 -17.82 -10.61 -27.37
C TYR A 3 -16.47 -10.95 -26.74
N GLU A 4 -16.02 -10.11 -25.83
CA GLU A 4 -14.75 -10.21 -25.12
C GLU A 4 -14.61 -11.48 -24.27
N ALA A 5 -15.74 -12.04 -23.81
CA ALA A 5 -15.74 -13.28 -23.03
C ALA A 5 -15.86 -14.54 -23.92
N ARG A 6 -16.29 -14.39 -25.17
CA ARG A 6 -16.59 -15.51 -26.05
C ARG A 6 -15.53 -15.77 -27.11
N VAL A 7 -14.90 -14.72 -27.62
CA VAL A 7 -14.02 -14.80 -28.79
C VAL A 7 -12.54 -15.05 -28.46
N PRO A 8 -11.98 -14.50 -27.35
CA PRO A 8 -10.58 -14.78 -26.99
C PRO A 8 -10.34 -16.27 -26.78
N GLY A 9 -9.28 -16.82 -27.37
CA GLY A 9 -8.83 -18.19 -27.16
C GLY A 9 -8.13 -18.45 -25.83
N VAL A 10 -8.42 -17.61 -24.81
CA VAL A 10 -7.84 -17.67 -23.47
C VAL A 10 -8.95 -17.67 -22.42
N PRO A 11 -8.71 -18.21 -21.22
CA PRO A 11 -9.66 -18.11 -20.12
C PRO A 11 -10.04 -16.67 -19.86
N THR A 12 -11.32 -16.38 -19.85
CA THR A 12 -11.85 -15.02 -19.73
C THR A 12 -12.92 -14.98 -18.64
N MET A 13 -12.93 -13.92 -17.88
CA MET A 13 -13.89 -13.67 -16.81
C MET A 13 -14.50 -12.28 -16.99
N LEU A 14 -15.82 -12.21 -16.92
CA LEU A 14 -16.55 -10.95 -16.80
C LEU A 14 -16.90 -10.74 -15.33
N LEU A 15 -16.52 -9.60 -14.78
CA LEU A 15 -16.79 -9.24 -13.40
C LEU A 15 -17.85 -8.14 -13.35
N GLU A 16 -19.03 -8.48 -12.84
CA GLU A 16 -20.12 -7.54 -12.58
C GLU A 16 -20.29 -7.40 -11.06
N LEU A 17 -19.96 -6.25 -10.50
CA LEU A 17 -19.87 -6.07 -9.05
C LEU A 17 -21.10 -5.40 -8.47
N LEU A 18 -21.35 -4.15 -8.85
CA LEU A 18 -22.29 -3.26 -8.20
C LEU A 18 -23.11 -2.51 -9.23
N SER A 19 -24.31 -2.10 -8.84
CA SER A 19 -25.13 -1.21 -9.65
C SER A 19 -25.07 0.22 -9.12
N HIS A 20 -24.68 1.16 -9.98
CA HIS A 20 -24.69 2.59 -9.66
C HIS A 20 -26.10 3.15 -9.38
N GLN A 21 -27.14 2.41 -9.73
CA GLN A 21 -28.53 2.76 -9.44
C GLN A 21 -29.02 2.22 -8.07
N ASN A 22 -28.24 1.36 -7.44
CA ASN A 22 -28.56 0.80 -6.13
C ASN A 22 -27.80 1.55 -5.03
N PHE A 23 -28.55 2.24 -4.17
CA PHE A 23 -27.96 3.04 -3.10
C PHE A 23 -27.12 2.20 -2.10
N ALA A 24 -27.54 0.98 -1.80
CA ALA A 24 -26.78 0.09 -0.93
C ALA A 24 -25.44 -0.32 -1.57
N ASP A 25 -25.43 -0.61 -2.86
CA ASP A 25 -24.23 -0.93 -3.62
C ASP A 25 -23.25 0.25 -3.66
N MET A 26 -23.79 1.46 -3.85
CA MET A 26 -22.96 2.67 -3.94
C MET A 26 -22.27 3.04 -2.63
N ARG A 27 -22.79 2.59 -1.49
CA ARG A 27 -22.08 2.75 -0.21
C ARG A 27 -20.75 1.99 -0.20
N TYR A 28 -20.71 0.83 -0.84
CA TYR A 28 -19.47 0.05 -1.02
C TYR A 28 -18.65 0.57 -2.20
N GLY A 29 -19.30 0.87 -3.32
CA GLY A 29 -18.62 1.33 -4.53
C GLY A 29 -17.82 2.61 -4.34
N SER A 30 -18.24 3.48 -3.41
CA SER A 30 -17.54 4.72 -3.08
C SER A 30 -16.44 4.53 -2.01
N ASP A 31 -16.32 3.34 -1.41
CA ASP A 31 -15.30 3.08 -0.38
C ASP A 31 -14.00 2.61 -1.02
N PRO A 32 -12.89 3.35 -0.90
CA PRO A 32 -11.59 2.92 -1.41
C PRO A 32 -11.12 1.57 -0.85
N ARG A 33 -11.50 1.23 0.39
CA ARG A 33 -11.18 -0.07 1.00
C ARG A 33 -11.88 -1.21 0.28
N PHE A 34 -13.12 -1.01 -0.14
CA PHE A 34 -13.85 -2.00 -0.92
C PHE A 34 -13.19 -2.25 -2.28
N LYS A 35 -12.76 -1.18 -2.97
CA LYS A 35 -12.02 -1.29 -4.23
C LYS A 35 -10.75 -2.14 -4.06
N PHE A 36 -9.99 -1.90 -3.01
CA PHE A 36 -8.80 -2.70 -2.70
C PHE A 36 -9.14 -4.18 -2.42
N LEU A 37 -10.16 -4.44 -1.60
CA LEU A 37 -10.58 -5.81 -1.24
C LEU A 37 -11.02 -6.60 -2.47
N VAL A 38 -11.81 -5.99 -3.35
CA VAL A 38 -12.26 -6.64 -4.59
C VAL A 38 -11.09 -6.91 -5.52
N SER A 39 -10.21 -5.93 -5.73
CA SER A 39 -9.02 -6.10 -6.58
C SER A 39 -8.13 -7.23 -6.05
N ARG A 40 -7.93 -7.30 -4.73
CA ARG A 40 -7.18 -8.38 -4.09
C ARG A 40 -7.87 -9.74 -4.22
N ALA A 41 -9.20 -9.80 -4.12
CA ALA A 41 -9.96 -11.03 -4.32
C ALA A 41 -9.84 -11.54 -5.76
N VAL A 42 -9.94 -10.67 -6.74
CA VAL A 42 -9.73 -10.99 -8.17
C VAL A 42 -8.31 -11.50 -8.41
N TYR A 43 -7.31 -10.78 -7.90
CA TYR A 43 -5.91 -11.20 -7.95
C TYR A 43 -5.70 -12.62 -7.39
N LYS A 44 -6.24 -12.89 -6.19
CA LYS A 44 -6.14 -14.22 -5.56
C LYS A 44 -6.84 -15.31 -6.39
N GLY A 45 -7.99 -14.98 -6.99
CA GLY A 45 -8.71 -15.89 -7.90
C GLY A 45 -7.89 -16.24 -9.13
N ILE A 46 -7.30 -15.24 -9.80
CA ILE A 46 -6.43 -15.42 -10.96
C ILE A 46 -5.18 -16.24 -10.57
N LEU A 47 -4.52 -15.86 -9.47
CA LEU A 47 -3.34 -16.56 -8.99
C LEU A 47 -3.63 -18.04 -8.71
N ARG A 48 -4.75 -18.35 -8.05
CA ARG A 48 -5.16 -19.73 -7.77
C ARG A 48 -5.42 -20.52 -9.03
N TYR A 49 -6.07 -19.90 -10.01
CA TYR A 49 -6.30 -20.53 -11.30
C TYR A 49 -4.98 -20.85 -12.01
N ILE A 50 -4.07 -19.88 -12.11
CA ILE A 50 -2.75 -20.06 -12.77
C ILE A 50 -1.94 -21.12 -12.04
N SER A 51 -1.86 -21.06 -10.71
CA SER A 51 -1.12 -22.04 -9.91
C SER A 51 -1.64 -23.47 -10.15
N SER A 52 -2.96 -23.64 -10.19
CA SER A 52 -3.60 -24.94 -10.46
C SER A 52 -3.34 -25.44 -11.88
N GLN A 53 -3.40 -24.55 -12.88
CA GLN A 53 -3.21 -24.92 -14.28
C GLN A 53 -1.77 -25.35 -14.60
N TYR A 54 -0.80 -24.71 -13.97
CA TYR A 54 0.63 -24.92 -14.27
C TYR A 54 1.38 -25.68 -13.18
N GLY A 55 0.69 -26.16 -12.14
CA GLY A 55 1.34 -26.88 -11.03
C GLY A 55 2.31 -26.01 -10.24
N LEU A 56 2.05 -24.69 -10.15
CA LEU A 56 2.90 -23.74 -9.44
C LEU A 56 2.46 -23.59 -7.98
N PRO A 57 3.36 -23.22 -7.07
CA PRO A 57 2.99 -22.88 -5.70
C PRO A 57 1.98 -21.73 -5.68
N TYR A 58 0.98 -21.84 -4.80
CA TYR A 58 0.05 -20.73 -4.54
C TYR A 58 0.56 -19.93 -3.34
N VAL A 59 1.22 -18.82 -3.62
CA VAL A 59 1.73 -17.88 -2.62
C VAL A 59 1.23 -16.48 -2.95
N VAL A 60 0.48 -15.89 -2.04
CA VAL A 60 -0.10 -14.56 -2.20
C VAL A 60 0.88 -13.51 -1.69
N GLN A 61 1.06 -12.42 -2.44
CA GLN A 61 1.88 -11.30 -1.99
C GLN A 61 1.36 -10.73 -0.66
N PRO A 62 2.23 -10.17 0.22
CA PRO A 62 1.83 -9.61 1.49
C PRO A 62 0.87 -8.41 1.36
N LEU A 63 0.22 -8.06 2.45
CA LEU A 63 -0.44 -6.76 2.60
C LEU A 63 0.60 -5.66 2.81
N PRO A 64 0.30 -4.40 2.44
CA PRO A 64 1.13 -3.26 2.77
C PRO A 64 1.36 -3.16 4.28
N VAL A 65 2.54 -2.68 4.67
CA VAL A 65 2.84 -2.39 6.07
C VAL A 65 2.04 -1.18 6.56
N GLU A 66 1.86 -1.07 7.86
CA GLU A 66 1.21 0.06 8.52
C GLU A 66 2.10 0.70 9.57
N SER A 67 1.65 1.85 10.10
CA SER A 67 2.33 2.56 11.19
C SER A 67 3.79 2.91 10.88
N LEU A 68 4.08 3.26 9.60
CA LEU A 68 5.42 3.69 9.23
C LEU A 68 5.79 4.97 9.97
N ALA A 69 6.93 4.94 10.64
CA ALA A 69 7.47 6.07 11.39
C ALA A 69 8.96 6.22 11.15
N VAL A 70 9.46 7.45 11.27
CA VAL A 70 10.88 7.75 11.29
C VAL A 70 11.20 8.60 12.51
N GLN A 71 12.23 8.22 13.25
CA GLN A 71 12.70 8.91 14.45
C GLN A 71 14.21 9.10 14.38
N PHE A 72 14.69 10.19 14.95
CA PHE A 72 16.14 10.38 15.10
C PHE A 72 16.69 9.44 16.17
N ALA A 73 17.82 8.83 15.84
CA ALA A 73 18.58 7.96 16.70
C ALA A 73 19.97 8.56 16.97
N GLU A 74 20.69 7.97 17.92
CA GLU A 74 22.04 8.41 18.27
C GLU A 74 23.03 8.29 17.10
N GLY A 75 24.07 9.11 17.15
CA GLY A 75 25.15 9.10 16.16
C GLY A 75 24.75 9.57 14.76
N GLY A 76 23.78 10.49 14.66
CA GLY A 76 23.35 11.06 13.36
C GLY A 76 22.53 10.10 12.50
N LYS A 77 21.98 9.06 13.10
CA LYS A 77 21.14 8.07 12.43
C LYS A 77 19.65 8.38 12.57
N ALA A 78 18.86 7.77 11.69
CA ALA A 78 17.41 7.67 11.83
C ALA A 78 17.01 6.21 11.94
N ALA A 79 16.00 5.94 12.77
CA ALA A 79 15.33 4.66 12.86
C ALA A 79 14.01 4.76 12.09
N VAL A 80 13.90 3.98 11.03
CA VAL A 80 12.66 3.80 10.26
C VAL A 80 12.01 2.53 10.76
N THR A 81 10.76 2.60 11.25
CA THR A 81 10.05 1.48 11.86
C THR A 81 8.65 1.36 11.29
N TRP A 82 8.11 0.16 11.25
CA TRP A 82 6.76 -0.13 10.74
C TRP A 82 6.18 -1.37 11.41
N SER A 83 4.90 -1.61 11.18
CA SER A 83 4.20 -2.80 11.64
C SER A 83 3.80 -3.69 10.45
N PRO A 84 4.08 -5.00 10.51
CA PRO A 84 3.58 -5.92 9.50
C PRO A 84 2.07 -6.09 9.62
N VAL A 85 1.39 -6.24 8.48
CA VAL A 85 -0.04 -6.54 8.42
C VAL A 85 -0.23 -7.99 7.99
N MET A 86 -0.88 -8.76 8.86
CA MET A 86 -1.21 -10.16 8.55
C MET A 86 -2.56 -10.25 7.84
N ASP A 87 -2.62 -10.99 6.73
CA ASP A 87 -3.89 -11.28 6.06
C ASP A 87 -4.57 -12.46 6.78
N SER A 88 -5.62 -12.17 7.56
CA SER A 88 -6.36 -13.20 8.30
C SER A 88 -7.09 -14.21 7.41
N LEU A 89 -7.30 -13.87 6.14
CA LEU A 89 -7.97 -14.72 5.16
C LEU A 89 -6.97 -15.50 4.27
N GLU A 90 -5.65 -15.24 4.43
CA GLU A 90 -4.64 -15.82 3.54
C GLU A 90 -3.29 -16.02 4.24
N THR A 91 -3.08 -17.22 4.74
CA THR A 91 -1.87 -17.55 5.50
C THR A 91 -0.59 -17.53 4.66
N THR A 92 -0.70 -17.75 3.34
CA THR A 92 0.46 -17.71 2.43
C THR A 92 0.97 -16.29 2.22
N ALA A 93 0.20 -15.26 2.60
CA ALA A 93 0.55 -13.85 2.45
C ALA A 93 1.44 -13.31 3.58
N ALA A 94 1.92 -14.14 4.49
CA ALA A 94 2.83 -13.69 5.54
C ALA A 94 4.12 -13.09 4.95
N PRO A 95 4.56 -11.91 5.39
CA PRO A 95 5.81 -11.32 4.91
C PRO A 95 7.01 -12.13 5.44
N THR A 96 8.02 -12.30 4.59
CA THR A 96 9.31 -12.90 4.94
C THR A 96 10.40 -11.84 5.08
N GLY A 97 10.15 -10.62 4.64
CA GLY A 97 11.03 -9.48 4.73
C GLY A 97 10.38 -8.21 4.19
N TYR A 98 11.17 -7.15 4.07
CA TYR A 98 10.70 -5.83 3.66
C TYR A 98 11.73 -5.17 2.75
N VAL A 99 11.26 -4.27 1.90
CA VAL A 99 12.14 -3.39 1.11
C VAL A 99 11.87 -1.94 1.51
N VAL A 100 12.92 -1.26 1.95
CA VAL A 100 12.88 0.16 2.32
C VAL A 100 13.45 0.97 1.17
N TYR A 101 12.63 1.82 0.59
CA TYR A 101 13.01 2.76 -0.47
C TYR A 101 13.30 4.12 0.15
N THR A 102 14.42 4.70 -0.25
CA THR A 102 14.87 6.01 0.21
C THR A 102 14.90 7.01 -0.94
N ARG A 103 14.45 8.22 -0.66
CA ARG A 103 14.58 9.37 -1.55
C ARG A 103 15.26 10.49 -0.77
N ILE A 104 16.19 11.17 -1.41
CA ILE A 104 16.88 12.33 -0.85
C ILE A 104 16.45 13.58 -1.61
N ASP A 105 15.93 14.56 -0.87
CA ASP A 105 15.39 15.83 -1.38
C ASP A 105 14.33 15.58 -2.50
N ASP A 106 14.46 16.25 -3.63
CA ASP A 106 13.57 16.15 -4.79
C ASP A 106 13.97 15.05 -5.79
N GLY A 107 14.91 14.17 -5.42
CA GLY A 107 15.34 13.06 -6.27
C GLY A 107 14.28 11.96 -6.42
N GLY A 108 14.60 10.91 -7.17
CA GLY A 108 13.82 9.68 -7.23
C GLY A 108 14.05 8.79 -6.00
N PHE A 109 13.15 7.85 -5.77
CA PHE A 109 13.43 6.75 -4.85
C PHE A 109 14.51 5.84 -5.44
N ASP A 110 15.37 5.31 -4.56
CA ASP A 110 16.39 4.33 -4.90
C ASP A 110 15.78 2.95 -5.29
N ASN A 111 16.64 1.97 -5.53
CA ASN A 111 16.21 0.61 -5.88
C ASN A 111 15.75 -0.22 -4.66
N GLY A 112 15.69 0.40 -3.48
CA GLY A 112 15.28 -0.25 -2.25
C GLY A 112 16.38 -1.09 -1.59
N ARG A 113 16.29 -1.17 -0.26
CA ARG A 113 17.15 -2.00 0.56
C ARG A 113 16.32 -3.06 1.26
N TYR A 114 16.65 -4.33 1.03
CA TYR A 114 16.02 -5.45 1.72
C TYR A 114 16.46 -5.53 3.19
N VAL A 115 15.50 -5.81 4.08
CA VAL A 115 15.71 -6.06 5.51
C VAL A 115 14.76 -7.16 6.01
N ASP A 116 15.23 -7.96 6.96
CA ASP A 116 14.44 -9.06 7.53
C ASP A 116 13.54 -8.60 8.69
N ASN A 117 13.88 -7.50 9.34
CA ASN A 117 13.17 -6.99 10.50
C ASN A 117 12.39 -5.71 10.19
N PRO A 118 11.29 -5.41 10.90
CA PRO A 118 10.50 -4.22 10.68
C PRO A 118 11.14 -2.94 11.23
N CYS A 119 12.43 -2.80 11.03
CA CYS A 119 13.24 -1.65 11.44
C CYS A 119 14.48 -1.50 10.56
N LEU A 120 14.79 -0.27 10.18
CA LEU A 120 16.05 0.09 9.53
C LEU A 120 16.70 1.26 10.24
N LEU A 121 17.95 1.07 10.69
CA LEU A 121 18.82 2.16 11.12
C LEU A 121 19.65 2.63 9.93
N THR A 122 19.56 3.92 9.60
CA THR A 122 20.28 4.52 8.48
C THR A 122 20.90 5.86 8.86
N ALA A 123 22.08 6.15 8.31
CA ALA A 123 22.72 7.45 8.48
C ALA A 123 22.00 8.51 7.64
N GLN A 124 21.97 9.74 8.15
CA GLN A 124 21.44 10.90 7.45
C GLN A 124 22.46 12.04 7.49
N GLU A 125 22.67 12.69 6.36
CA GLU A 125 23.45 13.92 6.27
C GLU A 125 22.61 15.10 6.75
N PRO A 126 23.15 15.98 7.62
CA PRO A 126 22.44 17.19 8.03
C PRO A 126 22.09 18.09 6.84
N GLY A 127 20.93 18.74 6.92
CA GLY A 127 20.45 19.66 5.89
C GLY A 127 19.82 18.98 4.67
N ARG A 128 19.65 17.65 4.68
CA ARG A 128 18.99 16.90 3.61
C ARG A 128 17.68 16.30 4.10
N ILE A 129 16.67 16.28 3.24
CA ILE A 129 15.38 15.63 3.51
C ILE A 129 15.44 14.18 3.02
N TYR A 130 15.28 13.24 3.94
CA TYR A 130 15.19 11.82 3.62
C TYR A 130 13.75 11.37 3.70
N SER A 131 13.21 10.88 2.60
CA SER A 131 11.85 10.31 2.54
C SER A 131 11.94 8.80 2.41
N TYR A 132 11.09 8.10 3.13
CA TYR A 132 11.05 6.64 3.20
C TYR A 132 9.66 6.12 2.87
N LYS A 133 9.60 5.03 2.13
CA LYS A 133 8.42 4.17 1.97
C LYS A 133 8.87 2.72 2.07
N VAL A 134 7.97 1.84 2.51
CA VAL A 134 8.30 0.43 2.78
C VAL A 134 7.27 -0.47 2.11
N THR A 135 7.75 -1.58 1.57
CA THR A 135 6.92 -2.67 1.08
C THR A 135 7.23 -3.94 1.86
N ALA A 136 6.27 -4.82 2.00
CA ALA A 136 6.46 -6.16 2.52
C ALA A 136 6.67 -7.14 1.36
N VAL A 137 7.52 -8.14 1.55
CA VAL A 137 7.86 -9.12 0.50
C VAL A 137 7.77 -10.56 1.01
N ASN A 138 7.42 -11.47 0.11
CA ASN A 138 7.54 -12.90 0.25
C ASN A 138 7.75 -13.53 -1.14
N GLU A 139 7.72 -14.86 -1.24
CA GLU A 139 7.85 -15.58 -2.53
C GLU A 139 6.71 -15.25 -3.53
N GLY A 140 5.57 -14.77 -3.08
CA GLY A 140 4.45 -14.33 -3.92
C GLY A 140 4.63 -12.93 -4.50
N GLY A 141 5.66 -12.20 -4.09
CA GLY A 141 5.99 -10.87 -4.60
C GLY A 141 6.01 -9.78 -3.53
N GLU A 142 5.97 -8.56 -4.00
CA GLU A 142 6.07 -7.34 -3.22
C GLU A 142 4.71 -6.66 -3.08
N SER A 143 4.39 -6.21 -1.86
CA SER A 143 3.13 -5.49 -1.57
C SER A 143 3.10 -4.11 -2.23
N PHE A 144 1.93 -3.46 -2.25
CA PHE A 144 1.88 -2.02 -2.44
C PHE A 144 2.69 -1.30 -1.36
N PRO A 145 3.28 -0.13 -1.67
CA PRO A 145 4.06 0.62 -0.71
C PRO A 145 3.18 1.22 0.39
N SER A 146 3.81 1.45 1.55
CA SER A 146 3.26 2.28 2.62
C SER A 146 3.08 3.73 2.19
N GLU A 147 2.46 4.53 3.05
CA GLU A 147 2.59 5.99 2.99
C GLU A 147 4.08 6.38 3.06
N THR A 148 4.38 7.58 2.58
CA THR A 148 5.74 8.12 2.65
C THR A 148 5.90 8.98 3.90
N VAL A 149 6.93 8.71 4.69
CA VAL A 149 7.35 9.56 5.81
C VAL A 149 8.68 10.21 5.49
N ALA A 150 8.97 11.35 6.12
CA ALA A 150 10.23 12.06 5.89
C ALA A 150 10.85 12.54 7.21
N ALA A 151 12.17 12.68 7.21
CA ALA A 151 12.95 13.27 8.29
C ALA A 151 14.05 14.17 7.72
N CYS A 152 14.31 15.27 8.41
CA CYS A 152 15.42 16.18 8.11
C CYS A 152 16.07 16.61 9.42
N ARG A 153 17.36 16.42 9.55
CA ARG A 153 18.19 16.94 10.65
C ARG A 153 18.92 18.18 10.18
N MET A 154 18.81 19.27 10.92
CA MET A 154 19.55 20.50 10.60
C MET A 154 20.91 20.52 11.32
N PRO A 155 21.95 21.15 10.74
CA PRO A 155 23.27 21.21 11.36
C PRO A 155 23.27 21.87 12.74
N ASP A 156 22.49 22.94 12.92
CA ASP A 156 22.45 23.74 14.16
C ASP A 156 21.05 23.71 14.77
N GLU A 157 20.46 22.51 14.85
CA GLU A 157 19.08 22.33 15.36
C GLU A 157 18.95 22.79 16.82
N LYS A 158 17.92 23.57 17.12
CA LYS A 158 17.59 24.05 18.47
C LYS A 158 16.50 23.22 19.14
N GLY A 159 15.97 22.24 18.45
CA GLY A 159 14.90 21.36 18.91
C GLY A 159 14.38 20.47 17.81
N THR A 160 13.51 19.54 18.17
CA THR A 160 12.90 18.59 17.26
C THR A 160 11.39 18.86 17.14
N VAL A 161 10.88 18.86 15.92
CA VAL A 161 9.43 18.94 15.62
C VAL A 161 8.96 17.58 15.15
N LEU A 162 7.91 17.06 15.79
CA LEU A 162 7.21 15.86 15.32
C LEU A 162 6.07 16.26 14.40
N ILE A 163 6.04 15.67 13.20
CA ILE A 163 4.94 15.80 12.27
C ILE A 163 4.14 14.49 12.30
N VAL A 164 2.88 14.59 12.72
CA VAL A 164 1.95 13.44 12.72
C VAL A 164 0.96 13.64 11.57
N ASN A 165 1.00 12.72 10.59
CA ASN A 165 -0.02 12.66 9.55
C ASN A 165 -1.20 11.84 10.09
N GLY A 166 -2.24 12.53 10.52
CA GLY A 166 -3.49 11.93 11.02
C GLY A 166 -4.60 11.87 9.99
N PHE A 167 -4.31 12.22 8.73
CA PHE A 167 -5.30 12.16 7.66
C PHE A 167 -5.32 10.77 7.04
N ASP A 168 -6.44 10.11 7.19
CA ASP A 168 -6.74 8.87 6.49
C ASP A 168 -7.37 9.18 5.12
N ARG A 169 -7.36 8.20 4.23
CA ARG A 169 -8.09 8.35 2.97
C ARG A 169 -9.58 8.53 3.27
N VAL A 170 -10.23 9.40 2.51
CA VAL A 170 -11.68 9.58 2.63
C VAL A 170 -12.35 8.25 2.28
N SER A 171 -13.07 7.68 3.24
CA SER A 171 -13.91 6.50 3.05
C SER A 171 -15.37 6.93 2.90
N ALA A 172 -16.21 6.04 2.36
CA ALA A 172 -17.64 6.33 2.18
C ALA A 172 -18.34 6.85 3.45
N PRO A 173 -18.04 6.35 4.67
CA PRO A 173 -18.62 6.90 5.90
C PRO A 173 -18.18 8.33 6.23
N LEU A 174 -17.02 8.75 5.70
CA LEU A 174 -16.46 10.09 5.93
C LEU A 174 -16.81 11.06 4.80
N SER A 175 -17.34 10.58 3.68
CA SER A 175 -17.80 11.46 2.60
C SER A 175 -19.10 12.13 3.01
N VAL A 176 -19.07 13.44 3.16
CA VAL A 176 -20.26 14.24 3.41
C VAL A 176 -20.91 14.56 2.07
N ARG A 177 -22.14 14.10 1.84
CA ARG A 177 -22.91 14.53 0.69
C ARG A 177 -23.21 16.02 0.82
N CYS A 178 -22.63 16.82 -0.03
CA CYS A 178 -23.12 18.16 -0.27
C CYS A 178 -24.33 18.06 -1.20
N LEU A 179 -25.50 18.49 -0.75
CA LEU A 179 -26.73 18.49 -1.58
C LEU A 179 -26.65 19.48 -2.76
N LEU A 180 -25.68 20.39 -2.74
CA LEU A 180 -25.50 21.43 -3.76
C LEU A 180 -24.41 21.11 -4.79
N TYR A 181 -23.56 20.13 -4.49
CA TYR A 181 -22.49 19.70 -5.39
C TYR A 181 -22.49 18.18 -5.44
N THR A 182 -22.58 17.62 -6.62
CA THR A 182 -21.99 16.32 -6.84
C THR A 182 -20.52 16.52 -6.56
N SER A 183 -20.04 16.03 -5.43
CA SER A 183 -18.65 16.26 -5.05
C SER A 183 -17.75 15.42 -5.96
N ASP A 184 -17.16 16.05 -6.95
CA ASP A 184 -16.06 15.49 -7.72
C ASP A 184 -14.80 15.26 -6.85
N ALA A 185 -14.83 15.74 -5.61
CA ALA A 185 -13.74 15.59 -4.65
C ALA A 185 -13.50 14.15 -4.14
N ALA A 186 -14.33 13.20 -4.54
CA ALA A 186 -14.12 11.78 -4.22
C ALA A 186 -13.43 11.00 -5.35
N ASP A 187 -13.20 11.64 -6.50
CA ASP A 187 -12.60 11.03 -7.70
C ASP A 187 -11.14 11.49 -7.94
N GLU A 188 -10.56 12.32 -7.06
CA GLU A 188 -9.14 12.70 -7.08
C GLU A 188 -8.28 11.86 -6.13
#